data_fb411da75bbf3752b00473491206071c
#
_entry.id   fb411da75bbf3752b00473491206071c
#
_cell.length_a   1.000
_cell.length_b   1.000
_cell.length_c   1.000
_cell.angle_alpha   90.00
_cell.angle_beta   90.00
_cell.angle_gamma   90.00
#
_symmetry.space_group_name_H-M   'P 1'
#
loop_
_entity.id
_entity.type
_entity.pdbx_description
1 polymer ?
#
loop_
_entity_poly.entity_id
_entity_poly.type
_entity_poly.pdbx_seq_one_letter_code
_entity_poly.pdbx_strand_id
1 'polypeptide(L)'
;MGFDADSCAVLNTIGKQSPDINQGVDKTDPKEQGAGDQGIMFGYATNETPILMPAPITYSHLLVKKQAEVRKSGKLNFLRPDAKSQVTFQYDQGKIVGIDAVVLSTQHCDSVTTPDLREAVMEEIIKPVLPSEWINKDTNFFINPTGRFVIGGPMGDCGLTGRKIIVDTYGGAARHGGGVRLLHRSMVQAIRQVHQHGAHIGRAERHPNGKEVAWL
;
A
#
# COMPACT_ATOMS: atom_id res chain seq x y z
N MET A 1 10.83 6.48 20.38
CA MET A 1 10.92 5.40 19.41
C MET A 1 12.24 4.63 19.46
N GLY A 2 13.23 5.08 20.21
CA GLY A 2 14.57 4.48 20.25
C GLY A 2 15.38 4.65 18.97
N PHE A 3 14.90 5.46 18.02
CA PHE A 3 15.56 5.81 16.77
C PHE A 3 15.34 7.29 16.47
N ASP A 4 16.42 7.98 16.16
CA ASP A 4 16.44 9.42 15.95
C ASP A 4 17.22 9.74 14.66
N ALA A 5 16.70 10.66 13.86
CA ALA A 5 17.31 11.07 12.62
C ALA A 5 18.72 11.71 12.81
N ASP A 6 18.88 12.44 13.92
CA ASP A 6 20.15 13.13 14.22
C ASP A 6 21.26 12.19 14.72
N SER A 7 20.87 11.01 15.23
CA SER A 7 21.81 10.04 15.79
C SER A 7 21.97 8.76 14.95
N CYS A 8 21.24 8.62 13.84
CA CYS A 8 21.37 7.46 12.97
C CYS A 8 22.56 7.57 12.02
N ALA A 9 23.24 6.43 11.76
CA ALA A 9 24.28 6.37 10.76
C ALA A 9 23.70 6.20 9.35
N VAL A 10 24.30 6.88 8.37
CA VAL A 10 24.00 6.70 6.95
C VAL A 10 25.26 6.22 6.25
N LEU A 11 25.22 5.01 5.68
CA LEU A 11 26.29 4.46 4.85
C LEU A 11 25.81 4.44 3.39
N ASN A 12 26.59 5.10 2.52
CA ASN A 12 26.32 5.11 1.09
C ASN A 12 27.48 4.46 0.35
N THR A 13 27.21 3.32 -0.29
CA THR A 13 28.16 2.54 -1.08
C THR A 13 27.76 2.49 -2.57
N ILE A 14 26.87 3.39 -3.01
CA ILE A 14 26.45 3.49 -4.40
C ILE A 14 27.63 3.97 -5.24
N GLY A 15 28.12 3.12 -6.11
CA GLY A 15 29.19 3.42 -7.07
C GLY A 15 28.68 4.11 -8.34
N LYS A 16 29.60 4.40 -9.24
CA LYS A 16 29.26 4.88 -10.59
C LYS A 16 28.88 3.71 -11.48
N GLN A 17 27.92 3.94 -12.40
CA GLN A 17 27.58 2.98 -13.45
C GLN A 17 28.81 2.69 -14.32
N SER A 18 28.96 1.43 -14.77
CA SER A 18 29.96 1.05 -15.76
C SER A 18 29.85 1.97 -16.99
N PRO A 19 30.97 2.56 -17.47
CA PRO A 19 30.94 3.40 -18.68
C PRO A 19 30.35 2.69 -19.90
N ASP A 20 30.61 1.38 -20.06
CA ASP A 20 30.14 0.58 -21.18
C ASP A 20 28.61 0.39 -21.14
N ILE A 21 28.03 0.24 -19.96
CA ILE A 21 26.58 0.20 -19.78
C ILE A 21 26.00 1.60 -19.90
N ASN A 22 26.66 2.60 -19.32
CA ASN A 22 26.16 3.96 -19.23
C ASN A 22 25.98 4.63 -20.61
N GLN A 23 26.76 4.28 -21.62
CA GLN A 23 26.55 4.77 -23.00
C GLN A 23 25.17 4.41 -23.55
N GLY A 24 24.54 3.34 -23.05
CA GLY A 24 23.17 2.95 -23.39
C GLY A 24 22.10 3.60 -22.50
N VAL A 25 22.50 4.11 -21.33
CA VAL A 25 21.59 4.63 -20.30
C VAL A 25 21.46 6.15 -20.40
N ASP A 26 22.57 6.87 -20.29
CA ASP A 26 22.58 8.33 -20.28
C ASP A 26 22.46 8.89 -21.70
N LYS A 27 21.44 9.70 -21.91
CA LYS A 27 21.20 10.43 -23.15
C LYS A 27 21.10 11.92 -22.86
N THR A 28 21.45 12.72 -23.88
CA THR A 28 21.39 14.19 -23.79
C THR A 28 19.94 14.68 -23.59
N ASP A 29 18.99 14.04 -24.26
CA ASP A 29 17.56 14.30 -24.02
C ASP A 29 17.04 13.37 -22.89
N PRO A 30 16.53 13.95 -21.77
CA PRO A 30 15.96 13.18 -20.67
C PRO A 30 14.77 12.27 -21.09
N LYS A 31 14.13 12.53 -22.23
CA LYS A 31 13.06 11.70 -22.76
C LYS A 31 13.56 10.41 -23.41
N GLU A 32 14.80 10.40 -23.83
CA GLU A 32 15.48 9.27 -24.47
C GLU A 32 16.32 8.44 -23.48
N GLN A 33 16.27 8.78 -22.20
CA GLN A 33 16.99 8.05 -21.14
C GLN A 33 16.72 6.55 -21.25
N GLY A 34 17.80 5.77 -21.35
CA GLY A 34 17.75 4.32 -21.45
C GLY A 34 17.66 3.62 -20.08
N ALA A 35 17.67 2.29 -20.13
CA ALA A 35 17.73 1.44 -18.95
C ALA A 35 19.00 0.59 -18.97
N GLY A 36 19.60 0.40 -17.79
CA GLY A 36 20.82 -0.41 -17.64
C GLY A 36 20.59 -1.91 -17.64
N ASP A 37 19.34 -2.35 -17.76
CA ASP A 37 18.97 -3.78 -17.76
C ASP A 37 17.67 -4.00 -18.54
N GLN A 38 17.40 -5.26 -18.86
CA GLN A 38 16.12 -5.70 -19.42
C GLN A 38 15.00 -5.53 -18.39
N GLY A 39 13.77 -5.31 -18.88
CA GLY A 39 12.61 -5.19 -18.02
C GLY A 39 11.33 -5.59 -18.73
N ILE A 40 10.36 -6.05 -17.95
CA ILE A 40 8.98 -6.24 -18.37
C ILE A 40 8.08 -5.45 -17.44
N MET A 41 7.05 -4.81 -18.00
CA MET A 41 6.14 -3.96 -17.24
C MET A 41 4.72 -4.49 -17.38
N PHE A 42 4.00 -4.52 -16.26
CA PHE A 42 2.58 -4.88 -16.23
C PHE A 42 1.78 -3.66 -15.79
N GLY A 43 0.78 -3.30 -16.60
CA GLY A 43 -0.17 -2.26 -16.27
C GLY A 43 -1.55 -2.86 -15.97
N TYR A 44 -2.20 -2.34 -14.93
CA TYR A 44 -3.58 -2.71 -14.57
C TYR A 44 -4.36 -1.47 -14.17
N ALA A 45 -5.62 -1.39 -14.56
CA ALA A 45 -6.54 -0.35 -14.14
C ALA A 45 -7.95 -0.92 -13.99
N THR A 46 -8.70 -0.38 -13.04
CA THR A 46 -10.10 -0.72 -12.80
C THR A 46 -10.88 0.54 -12.46
N ASN A 47 -12.18 0.52 -12.67
CA ASN A 47 -13.07 1.64 -12.32
C ASN A 47 -13.69 1.52 -10.91
N GLU A 48 -13.13 0.68 -10.06
CA GLU A 48 -13.60 0.48 -8.68
C GLU A 48 -13.38 1.72 -7.80
N THR A 49 -12.37 2.51 -8.13
CA THR A 49 -12.06 3.75 -7.42
C THR A 49 -11.80 4.90 -8.39
N PRO A 50 -11.98 6.17 -7.96
CA PRO A 50 -11.73 7.34 -8.81
C PRO A 50 -10.30 7.46 -9.32
N ILE A 51 -9.34 6.80 -8.65
CA ILE A 51 -7.92 6.80 -9.05
C ILE A 51 -7.55 5.64 -9.97
N LEU A 52 -8.56 4.87 -10.43
CA LEU A 52 -8.42 3.72 -11.33
C LEU A 52 -7.56 2.58 -10.77
N MET A 53 -7.44 2.49 -9.47
CA MET A 53 -6.74 1.43 -8.73
C MET A 53 -7.76 0.47 -8.08
N PRO A 54 -7.37 -0.80 -7.84
CA PRO A 54 -8.22 -1.74 -7.10
C PRO A 54 -8.61 -1.23 -5.71
N ALA A 55 -9.85 -1.46 -5.31
CA ALA A 55 -10.35 -0.99 -4.02
C ALA A 55 -9.57 -1.57 -2.82
N PRO A 56 -9.20 -2.86 -2.75
CA PRO A 56 -8.48 -3.40 -1.61
C PRO A 56 -7.19 -2.64 -1.29
N ILE A 57 -6.31 -2.43 -2.29
CA ILE A 57 -5.06 -1.71 -2.07
C ILE A 57 -5.29 -0.22 -1.81
N THR A 58 -6.26 0.39 -2.48
CA THR A 58 -6.59 1.80 -2.31
C THR A 58 -7.03 2.09 -0.87
N TYR A 59 -7.98 1.32 -0.34
CA TYR A 59 -8.46 1.55 1.02
C TYR A 59 -7.44 1.13 2.08
N SER A 60 -6.62 0.12 1.82
CA SER A 60 -5.48 -0.19 2.69
C SER A 60 -4.52 0.99 2.79
N HIS A 61 -4.15 1.62 1.67
CA HIS A 61 -3.33 2.83 1.66
C HIS A 61 -4.00 4.00 2.40
N LEU A 62 -5.30 4.22 2.19
CA LEU A 62 -6.03 5.29 2.85
C LEU A 62 -6.08 5.12 4.37
N LEU A 63 -6.20 3.89 4.87
CA LEU A 63 -6.18 3.60 6.30
C LEU A 63 -4.83 3.99 6.95
N VAL A 64 -3.69 3.58 6.40
CA VAL A 64 -2.38 3.94 6.96
C VAL A 64 -2.04 5.41 6.74
N LYS A 65 -2.50 6.02 5.65
CA LYS A 65 -2.42 7.48 5.44
C LYS A 65 -3.19 8.22 6.52
N LYS A 66 -4.42 7.80 6.81
CA LYS A 66 -5.25 8.40 7.87
C LYS A 66 -4.62 8.22 9.25
N GLN A 67 -4.04 7.05 9.54
CA GLN A 67 -3.27 6.82 10.76
C GLN A 67 -2.14 7.84 10.91
N ALA A 68 -1.37 8.07 9.83
CA ALA A 68 -0.28 9.03 9.85
C ALA A 68 -0.78 10.48 10.04
N GLU A 69 -1.91 10.87 9.42
CA GLU A 69 -2.54 12.19 9.60
C GLU A 69 -2.98 12.41 11.05
N VAL A 70 -3.72 11.48 11.61
CA VAL A 70 -4.24 11.55 12.99
C VAL A 70 -3.08 11.58 14.01
N ARG A 71 -2.02 10.81 13.78
CA ARG A 71 -0.82 10.82 14.59
C ARG A 71 -0.08 12.16 14.50
N LYS A 72 0.15 12.67 13.28
CA LYS A 72 0.91 13.91 13.07
C LYS A 72 0.16 15.16 13.56
N SER A 73 -1.17 15.15 13.49
CA SER A 73 -2.00 16.22 14.05
C SER A 73 -2.04 16.24 15.59
N GLY A 74 -1.55 15.19 16.25
CA GLY A 74 -1.61 15.03 17.69
C GLY A 74 -3.00 14.63 18.23
N LYS A 75 -3.98 14.37 17.35
CA LYS A 75 -5.34 13.96 17.76
C LYS A 75 -5.32 12.67 18.58
N LEU A 76 -4.52 11.69 18.15
CA LEU A 76 -4.21 10.47 18.91
C LEU A 76 -2.70 10.45 19.20
N ASN A 77 -2.29 11.15 20.23
CA ASN A 77 -0.88 11.37 20.58
C ASN A 77 -0.13 10.10 21.03
N PHE A 78 -0.87 9.05 21.36
CA PHE A 78 -0.32 7.73 21.70
C PHE A 78 0.09 6.90 20.48
N LEU A 79 -0.32 7.26 19.25
CA LEU A 79 0.08 6.54 18.04
C LEU A 79 1.55 6.76 17.70
N ARG A 80 2.15 5.73 17.10
CA ARG A 80 3.53 5.72 16.61
C ARG A 80 3.54 5.41 15.09
N PRO A 81 4.66 5.64 14.39
CA PRO A 81 4.69 5.58 12.92
C PRO A 81 4.45 4.22 12.30
N ASP A 82 4.85 3.12 12.97
CA ASP A 82 4.74 1.78 12.39
C ASP A 82 3.27 1.34 12.36
N ALA A 83 2.79 1.05 11.17
CA ALA A 83 1.42 0.60 10.97
C ALA A 83 1.31 -0.28 9.73
N LYS A 84 0.40 -1.25 9.77
CA LYS A 84 0.04 -2.13 8.66
C LYS A 84 -1.46 -2.24 8.57
N SER A 85 -1.98 -2.28 7.34
CA SER A 85 -3.41 -2.48 7.12
C SER A 85 -3.67 -3.51 6.03
N GLN A 86 -4.85 -4.11 6.11
CA GLN A 86 -5.38 -5.03 5.12
C GLN A 86 -6.89 -4.84 5.04
N VAL A 87 -7.44 -4.85 3.83
CA VAL A 87 -8.88 -4.83 3.62
C VAL A 87 -9.26 -5.97 2.68
N THR A 88 -10.23 -6.78 3.10
CA THR A 88 -10.81 -7.87 2.30
C THR A 88 -12.18 -7.46 1.83
N PHE A 89 -12.37 -7.38 0.51
CA PHE A 89 -13.65 -7.06 -0.11
C PHE A 89 -14.38 -8.31 -0.59
N GLN A 90 -15.69 -8.24 -0.56
CA GLN A 90 -16.58 -9.22 -1.18
C GLN A 90 -17.03 -8.69 -2.54
N TYR A 91 -16.95 -9.54 -3.55
CA TYR A 91 -17.36 -9.23 -4.92
C TYR A 91 -18.47 -10.19 -5.38
N ASP A 92 -19.47 -9.61 -6.04
CA ASP A 92 -20.46 -10.35 -6.80
C ASP A 92 -20.51 -9.85 -8.24
N GLN A 93 -20.40 -10.74 -9.23
CA GLN A 93 -20.38 -10.44 -10.67
C GLN A 93 -19.49 -9.24 -11.05
N GLY A 94 -18.37 -9.04 -10.37
CA GLY A 94 -17.42 -7.97 -10.67
C GLY A 94 -17.65 -6.66 -9.92
N LYS A 95 -18.66 -6.60 -9.08
CA LYS A 95 -18.98 -5.42 -8.29
C LYS A 95 -18.68 -5.65 -6.83
N ILE A 96 -18.21 -4.63 -6.14
CA ILE A 96 -18.05 -4.65 -4.70
C ILE A 96 -19.44 -4.70 -4.06
N VAL A 97 -19.66 -5.70 -3.19
CA VAL A 97 -20.91 -5.86 -2.43
C VAL A 97 -20.72 -5.66 -0.93
N GLY A 98 -19.49 -5.63 -0.44
CA GLY A 98 -19.21 -5.39 0.96
C GLY A 98 -17.75 -5.58 1.34
N ILE A 99 -17.45 -5.27 2.59
CA ILE A 99 -16.15 -5.54 3.24
C ILE A 99 -16.31 -6.74 4.16
N ASP A 100 -15.50 -7.78 3.94
CA ASP A 100 -15.48 -9.01 4.76
C ASP A 100 -14.64 -8.79 6.04
N ALA A 101 -13.45 -8.20 5.88
CA ALA A 101 -12.57 -7.99 7.02
C ALA A 101 -11.66 -6.76 6.83
N VAL A 102 -11.36 -6.10 7.93
CA VAL A 102 -10.40 -5.01 8.04
C VAL A 102 -9.40 -5.36 9.13
N VAL A 103 -8.13 -5.40 8.79
CA VAL A 103 -7.03 -5.55 9.75
C VAL A 103 -6.26 -4.24 9.80
N LEU A 104 -6.05 -3.68 10.99
CA LEU A 104 -5.19 -2.54 11.21
C LEU A 104 -4.32 -2.78 12.45
N SER A 105 -3.02 -2.90 12.22
CA SER A 105 -2.02 -2.96 13.30
C SER A 105 -1.28 -1.64 13.35
N THR A 106 -1.24 -1.00 14.51
CA THR A 106 -0.55 0.28 14.69
C THR A 106 0.27 0.28 15.97
N GLN A 107 1.50 0.74 15.86
CA GLN A 107 2.38 0.97 16.99
C GLN A 107 1.82 2.11 17.86
N HIS A 108 1.95 1.96 19.17
CA HIS A 108 1.46 2.93 20.15
C HIS A 108 2.42 3.06 21.34
N CYS A 109 2.25 4.10 22.16
CA CYS A 109 2.95 4.18 23.43
C CYS A 109 2.30 3.26 24.47
N ASP A 110 3.00 3.01 25.55
CA ASP A 110 2.57 2.08 26.61
C ASP A 110 1.44 2.64 27.48
N SER A 111 1.12 3.94 27.35
CA SER A 111 0.14 4.64 28.18
C SER A 111 -1.31 4.39 27.79
N VAL A 112 -1.59 3.80 26.63
CA VAL A 112 -2.96 3.53 26.15
C VAL A 112 -3.32 2.07 26.38
N THR A 113 -4.54 1.82 26.86
CA THR A 113 -5.05 0.44 26.95
C THR A 113 -5.48 -0.10 25.60
N THR A 114 -5.49 -1.43 25.44
CA THR A 114 -5.93 -2.06 24.19
C THR A 114 -7.40 -1.74 23.85
N PRO A 115 -8.34 -1.73 24.77
CA PRO A 115 -9.72 -1.32 24.48
C PRO A 115 -9.81 0.14 23.98
N ASP A 116 -9.19 1.09 24.68
CA ASP A 116 -9.22 2.50 24.30
C ASP A 116 -8.58 2.74 22.92
N LEU A 117 -7.45 2.05 22.67
CA LEU A 117 -6.80 2.10 21.37
C LEU A 117 -7.72 1.58 20.25
N ARG A 118 -8.41 0.46 20.46
CA ARG A 118 -9.31 -0.12 19.47
C ARG A 118 -10.49 0.79 19.18
N GLU A 119 -11.09 1.37 20.19
CA GLU A 119 -12.18 2.32 20.03
C GLU A 119 -11.72 3.56 19.27
N ALA A 120 -10.62 4.18 19.69
CA ALA A 120 -10.08 5.36 19.02
C ALA A 120 -9.69 5.11 17.57
N VAL A 121 -9.08 3.97 17.26
CA VAL A 121 -8.74 3.59 15.87
C VAL A 121 -9.99 3.37 15.04
N MET A 122 -11.00 2.74 15.59
CA MET A 122 -12.28 2.55 14.91
C MET A 122 -12.92 3.89 14.53
N GLU A 123 -13.05 4.80 15.49
CA GLU A 123 -13.76 6.07 15.30
C GLU A 123 -12.96 7.08 14.45
N GLU A 124 -11.64 7.15 14.63
CA GLU A 124 -10.84 8.22 14.05
C GLU A 124 -10.10 7.82 12.77
N ILE A 125 -9.99 6.52 12.48
CA ILE A 125 -9.26 6.02 11.33
C ILE A 125 -10.16 5.19 10.42
N ILE A 126 -10.82 4.15 10.94
CA ILE A 126 -11.52 3.17 10.10
C ILE A 126 -12.83 3.76 9.56
N LYS A 127 -13.71 4.23 10.43
CA LYS A 127 -15.02 4.78 10.03
C LYS A 127 -14.92 5.99 9.08
N PRO A 128 -13.98 6.96 9.26
CA PRO A 128 -13.84 8.06 8.34
C PRO A 128 -13.29 7.71 6.96
N VAL A 129 -12.66 6.53 6.81
CA VAL A 129 -12.01 6.11 5.56
C VAL A 129 -12.87 5.16 4.75
N LEU A 130 -13.52 4.20 5.41
CA LEU A 130 -14.26 3.16 4.70
C LEU A 130 -15.70 3.59 4.44
N PRO A 131 -16.21 3.42 3.21
CA PRO A 131 -17.61 3.69 2.88
C PRO A 131 -18.57 2.86 3.71
N SER A 132 -19.52 3.53 4.34
CA SER A 132 -20.49 2.89 5.25
C SER A 132 -21.41 1.89 4.55
N GLU A 133 -21.65 2.09 3.26
CA GLU A 133 -22.47 1.19 2.43
C GLU A 133 -21.84 -0.19 2.22
N TRP A 134 -20.53 -0.34 2.43
CA TRP A 134 -19.84 -1.62 2.31
C TRP A 134 -19.59 -2.30 3.65
N ILE A 135 -19.89 -1.61 4.75
CA ILE A 135 -19.79 -2.14 6.11
C ILE A 135 -21.15 -2.69 6.52
N ASN A 136 -21.17 -3.94 6.96
CA ASN A 136 -22.38 -4.58 7.46
C ASN A 136 -22.10 -5.34 8.77
N LYS A 137 -23.12 -5.99 9.33
CA LYS A 137 -23.04 -6.73 10.59
C LYS A 137 -22.03 -7.90 10.58
N ASP A 138 -21.70 -8.39 9.39
CA ASP A 138 -20.80 -9.55 9.21
C ASP A 138 -19.36 -9.08 8.92
N THR A 139 -19.11 -7.77 8.81
CA THR A 139 -17.77 -7.19 8.64
C THR A 139 -16.95 -7.38 9.91
N ASN A 140 -15.80 -8.01 9.78
CA ASN A 140 -14.89 -8.28 10.88
C ASN A 140 -13.81 -7.19 11.00
N PHE A 141 -13.59 -6.67 12.20
CA PHE A 141 -12.55 -5.67 12.48
C PHE A 141 -11.49 -6.24 13.42
N PHE A 142 -10.25 -6.30 12.96
CA PHE A 142 -9.09 -6.79 13.71
C PHE A 142 -8.11 -5.65 13.95
N ILE A 143 -8.28 -4.94 15.08
CA ILE A 143 -7.41 -3.82 15.47
C ILE A 143 -6.42 -4.34 16.51
N ASN A 144 -5.12 -4.27 16.18
CA ASN A 144 -4.04 -4.87 16.98
C ASN A 144 -4.44 -6.26 17.48
N PRO A 145 -4.68 -7.25 16.59
CA PRO A 145 -5.21 -8.57 16.98
C PRO A 145 -4.26 -9.34 17.89
N THR A 146 -2.95 -9.10 17.80
CA THR A 146 -1.94 -9.69 18.67
C THR A 146 -1.80 -8.98 20.02
N GLY A 147 -2.54 -7.89 20.22
CA GLY A 147 -2.51 -7.12 21.45
C GLY A 147 -1.53 -5.94 21.42
N ARG A 148 -0.69 -5.82 22.43
CA ARG A 148 0.24 -4.71 22.64
C ARG A 148 1.29 -4.63 21.52
N PHE A 149 1.43 -3.42 20.92
CA PHE A 149 2.41 -3.14 19.86
C PHE A 149 3.17 -1.84 20.18
N VAL A 150 4.08 -1.89 21.15
CA VAL A 150 4.89 -0.75 21.60
C VAL A 150 6.27 -0.74 20.95
N ILE A 151 6.89 -1.91 20.78
CA ILE A 151 8.17 -2.04 20.09
C ILE A 151 7.88 -2.25 18.60
N GLY A 152 8.34 -1.34 17.76
CA GLY A 152 8.13 -1.37 16.31
C GLY A 152 9.10 -0.42 15.59
N GLY A 153 8.95 -0.30 14.28
CA GLY A 153 9.88 0.45 13.44
C GLY A 153 11.28 -0.16 13.47
N PRO A 154 12.36 0.64 13.35
CA PRO A 154 13.74 0.13 13.28
C PRO A 154 14.20 -0.67 14.50
N MET A 155 13.52 -0.52 15.64
CA MET A 155 13.79 -1.30 16.86
C MET A 155 13.12 -2.68 16.82
N GLY A 156 12.08 -2.85 16.03
CA GLY A 156 11.36 -4.12 15.88
C GLY A 156 11.96 -4.99 14.79
N ASP A 157 12.07 -4.46 13.60
CA ASP A 157 12.66 -5.13 12.45
C ASP A 157 13.27 -4.13 11.46
N CYS A 158 13.95 -4.65 10.45
CA CYS A 158 14.48 -3.88 9.35
C CYS A 158 14.06 -4.48 8.01
N GLY A 159 14.08 -3.66 6.98
CA GLY A 159 13.63 -4.04 5.65
C GLY A 159 14.56 -3.59 4.55
N LEU A 160 14.28 -4.05 3.35
CA LEU A 160 14.93 -3.64 2.12
C LEU A 160 13.91 -3.01 1.18
N THR A 161 14.32 -1.96 0.47
CA THR A 161 13.52 -1.38 -0.62
C THR A 161 13.23 -2.44 -1.69
N GLY A 162 12.00 -2.46 -2.20
CA GLY A 162 11.57 -3.40 -3.23
C GLY A 162 11.15 -4.79 -2.72
N ARG A 163 11.03 -5.00 -1.41
CA ARG A 163 10.50 -6.25 -0.84
C ARG A 163 8.99 -6.27 -0.64
N LYS A 164 8.29 -5.18 -0.92
CA LYS A 164 6.82 -5.07 -0.85
C LYS A 164 6.21 -5.02 -2.26
N ILE A 165 6.58 -5.96 -3.12
CA ILE A 165 6.22 -5.97 -4.55
C ILE A 165 4.71 -5.86 -4.78
N ILE A 166 3.90 -6.56 -4.01
CA ILE A 166 2.44 -6.55 -4.15
C ILE A 166 1.86 -5.21 -3.69
N VAL A 167 2.41 -4.62 -2.63
CA VAL A 167 2.06 -3.26 -2.17
C VAL A 167 2.50 -2.21 -3.19
N ASP A 168 3.68 -2.37 -3.77
CA ASP A 168 4.25 -1.45 -4.75
C ASP A 168 3.52 -1.53 -6.11
N THR A 169 2.59 -2.46 -6.28
CA THR A 169 1.85 -2.70 -7.51
C THR A 169 0.34 -2.52 -7.32
N TYR A 170 -0.44 -3.58 -7.43
CA TYR A 170 -1.91 -3.52 -7.50
C TYR A 170 -2.61 -4.32 -6.40
N GLY A 171 -1.90 -4.65 -5.30
CA GLY A 171 -2.47 -5.38 -4.18
C GLY A 171 -2.87 -6.83 -4.48
N GLY A 172 -2.33 -7.42 -5.55
CA GLY A 172 -2.67 -8.78 -5.99
C GLY A 172 -3.77 -8.87 -7.03
N ALA A 173 -4.41 -7.75 -7.41
CA ALA A 173 -5.46 -7.75 -8.45
C ALA A 173 -4.93 -7.99 -9.86
N ALA A 174 -3.72 -7.52 -10.16
CA ALA A 174 -3.07 -7.74 -11.44
C ALA A 174 -2.29 -9.04 -11.49
N ARG A 175 -2.23 -9.65 -12.67
CA ARG A 175 -1.36 -10.80 -12.92
C ARG A 175 0.08 -10.33 -13.13
N HIS A 176 1.01 -10.78 -12.30
CA HIS A 176 2.45 -10.57 -12.47
C HIS A 176 3.22 -11.71 -11.79
N GLY A 177 4.44 -11.96 -12.29
CA GLY A 177 5.30 -13.04 -11.79
C GLY A 177 6.10 -12.74 -10.52
N GLY A 178 5.89 -11.59 -9.89
CA GLY A 178 6.77 -11.09 -8.83
C GLY A 178 8.09 -10.54 -9.40
N GLY A 179 8.84 -9.78 -8.60
CA GLY A 179 10.14 -9.23 -9.00
C GLY A 179 10.11 -8.15 -10.10
N VAL A 180 8.94 -7.69 -10.50
CA VAL A 180 8.78 -6.67 -11.53
C VAL A 180 9.11 -5.30 -10.96
N ARG A 181 10.08 -4.61 -11.57
CA ARG A 181 10.31 -3.19 -11.31
C ARG A 181 9.27 -2.39 -12.07
N LEU A 182 8.35 -1.78 -11.35
CA LEU A 182 7.38 -0.84 -11.91
C LEU A 182 8.01 0.55 -12.00
N LEU A 183 8.26 1.01 -13.21
CA LEU A 183 8.60 2.40 -13.45
C LEU A 183 7.32 3.23 -13.40
N HIS A 184 7.16 4.00 -12.35
CA HIS A 184 5.99 4.82 -12.03
C HIS A 184 5.49 5.72 -13.17
N ARG A 185 6.36 6.23 -14.04
CA ARG A 185 5.98 7.08 -15.19
C ARG A 185 5.20 6.35 -16.28
N SER A 186 5.57 5.11 -16.58
CA SER A 186 4.90 4.31 -17.62
C SER A 186 3.48 3.91 -17.21
N MET A 187 3.24 3.71 -15.91
CA MET A 187 1.91 3.40 -15.37
C MET A 187 0.94 4.56 -15.52
N VAL A 188 1.35 5.77 -15.19
CA VAL A 188 0.50 6.97 -15.34
C VAL A 188 0.09 7.17 -16.80
N GLN A 189 0.98 6.86 -17.74
CA GLN A 189 0.71 6.96 -19.17
C GLN A 189 -0.24 5.85 -19.65
N ALA A 190 -0.06 4.60 -19.18
CA ALA A 190 -0.96 3.49 -19.47
C ALA A 190 -2.37 3.74 -18.92
N ILE A 191 -2.48 4.22 -17.68
CA ILE A 191 -3.75 4.58 -17.05
C ILE A 191 -4.46 5.70 -17.83
N ARG A 192 -3.73 6.73 -18.28
CA ARG A 192 -4.28 7.80 -19.10
C ARG A 192 -4.79 7.29 -20.47
N GLN A 193 -4.06 6.36 -21.10
CA GLN A 193 -4.48 5.75 -22.37
C GLN A 193 -5.73 4.90 -22.21
N VAL A 194 -5.84 4.12 -21.13
CA VAL A 194 -7.05 3.34 -20.81
C VAL A 194 -8.26 4.26 -20.59
N HIS A 195 -8.07 5.36 -19.86
CA HIS A 195 -9.13 6.33 -19.61
C HIS A 195 -9.61 7.03 -20.91
N GLN A 196 -8.69 7.32 -21.82
CA GLN A 196 -9.01 7.98 -23.10
C GLN A 196 -9.68 7.07 -24.12
N HIS A 197 -9.42 5.77 -24.08
CA HIS A 197 -9.86 4.81 -25.12
C HIS A 197 -10.92 3.81 -24.64
N GLY A 198 -11.37 3.88 -23.38
CA GLY A 198 -12.41 2.99 -22.84
C GLY A 198 -12.05 1.49 -22.89
N ALA A 199 -10.77 1.17 -23.02
CA ALA A 199 -10.33 -0.20 -23.15
C ALA A 199 -10.28 -0.92 -21.79
N HIS A 200 -11.01 -2.02 -21.68
CA HIS A 200 -10.85 -2.96 -20.59
C HIS A 200 -9.57 -3.77 -20.78
N ILE A 201 -8.50 -3.41 -20.10
CA ILE A 201 -7.27 -4.19 -20.07
C ILE A 201 -7.35 -5.19 -18.92
N GLY A 202 -7.57 -6.44 -19.26
CA GLY A 202 -7.38 -7.60 -18.37
C GLY A 202 -8.40 -7.75 -17.24
N ARG A 203 -9.28 -8.71 -17.38
CA ARG A 203 -10.12 -9.18 -16.28
C ARG A 203 -9.23 -9.93 -15.28
N ALA A 204 -9.12 -9.43 -14.05
CA ALA A 204 -8.52 -10.22 -12.97
C ALA A 204 -9.33 -11.52 -12.80
N GLU A 205 -8.67 -12.67 -12.86
CA GLU A 205 -9.31 -13.89 -12.41
C GLU A 205 -9.36 -13.86 -10.88
N ARG A 206 -10.55 -14.01 -10.36
CA ARG A 206 -10.80 -13.98 -8.93
C ARG A 206 -10.42 -15.30 -8.29
N HIS A 207 -10.03 -15.20 -7.02
CA HIS A 207 -9.99 -16.36 -6.14
C HIS A 207 -11.36 -17.10 -6.22
N PRO A 208 -11.39 -18.44 -6.21
CA PRO A 208 -12.63 -19.24 -6.32
C PRO A 208 -13.75 -18.84 -5.35
N ASN A 209 -13.39 -18.19 -4.25
CA ASN A 209 -14.32 -17.76 -3.20
C ASN A 209 -14.79 -16.30 -3.33
N GLY A 210 -14.51 -15.60 -4.44
CA GLY A 210 -14.97 -14.23 -4.70
C GLY A 210 -14.37 -13.15 -3.78
N LYS A 211 -13.28 -13.44 -3.07
CA LYS A 211 -12.61 -12.50 -2.16
C LYS A 211 -11.29 -12.01 -2.74
N GLU A 212 -11.04 -10.72 -2.64
CA GLU A 212 -9.75 -10.10 -2.94
C GLU A 212 -9.16 -9.48 -1.67
N VAL A 213 -7.86 -9.72 -1.46
CA VAL A 213 -7.12 -9.27 -0.27
C VAL A 213 -5.90 -8.49 -0.72
N ALA A 214 -5.72 -7.31 -0.17
CA ALA A 214 -4.51 -6.52 -0.33
C ALA A 214 -3.80 -6.32 1.02
N TRP A 215 -2.48 -6.44 1.00
CA TRP A 215 -1.60 -6.29 2.16
C TRP A 215 -0.75 -5.02 2.04
N LEU A 216 -0.64 -4.31 3.16
CA LEU A 216 0.27 -3.16 3.33
C LEU A 216 1.21 -3.38 4.51
#